data_9ed62d83960da1e02550c8c5c5c1a988
#
_entry.id   9ed62d83960da1e02550c8c5c5c1a988
#
_cell.length_a   1.000
_cell.length_b   1.000
_cell.length_c   1.000
_cell.angle_alpha   90.00
_cell.angle_beta   90.00
_cell.angle_gamma   90.00
#
_symmetry.space_group_name_H-M   'P 1'
#
loop_
_entity.id
_entity.type
_entity.pdbx_description
1 polymer ?
#
loop_
_entity_poly.entity_id
_entity_poly.type
_entity_poly.pdbx_seq_one_letter_code
_entity_poly.pdbx_strand_id
1 'polypeptide(L)'
;MDDKRSSRPDSGSGRPRADQSESMHVVTTIRRRPTCGRRVLVAALIVLLPVVILAGAWRLGGVSAIEDDLIYYLPIRQYIGERVRAGELPLWNPLVAMGAPIAADPQAGLWYPPTYLFAALKPLWAYPLTLVLHFALAGAGMYRFLRACRHDWRAALLGAVAFEFSGFLIAHRAHLTILEAAAWLPWMFYAWRRFADRGAYRYFALAVVTLGLQMLVQQVQVSIIGLALLTGYVAFVLWPQRRGLAWQYPGGLALGVMLSGIQLIPTLFYFAGSIRGAPAFHLFVENSWWPGSALMMLLPMLFGVRTPNLWDQSWWGMSHFCEQSAYASILVLLLAMSSVALLRHPSPEAAGRRREGVFWWFAVLAALVVALGKYAPAGRWLFEVPIYQSLRVPARWILVWSFVLPVLASMVVDAVQAGGPQGQRAARAVRGAAIGVLPLIAGLCLL
;
A
#
# COMPACT_ATOMS: atom_id res chain seq x y z
N MET A 1 -73.63 61.16 9.06
CA MET A 1 -74.74 60.37 9.57
C MET A 1 -74.14 59.13 10.16
N ASP A 2 -73.89 59.20 11.40
CA ASP A 2 -74.43 58.42 12.53
C ASP A 2 -73.98 56.93 12.48
N ASP A 3 -73.56 56.38 13.47
CA ASP A 3 -73.21 56.62 14.89
C ASP A 3 -73.08 55.23 15.57
N LYS A 4 -72.28 55.22 16.62
CA LYS A 4 -72.36 54.37 17.82
C LYS A 4 -71.83 52.92 17.78
N ARG A 5 -70.76 52.71 18.48
CA ARG A 5 -70.64 52.18 19.87
C ARG A 5 -71.09 50.71 20.03
N SER A 6 -70.45 49.83 20.68
CA SER A 6 -69.84 49.89 22.01
C SER A 6 -69.26 48.55 22.41
N SER A 7 -68.28 48.61 23.29
CA SER A 7 -68.02 47.77 24.46
C SER A 7 -67.30 46.44 24.35
N ARG A 8 -66.18 46.45 25.02
CA ARG A 8 -65.48 45.34 25.70
C ARG A 8 -66.37 44.65 26.76
N PRO A 9 -66.05 43.47 27.30
CA PRO A 9 -64.74 43.19 27.98
C PRO A 9 -64.18 41.81 27.91
N ASP A 10 -62.89 41.75 28.26
CA ASP A 10 -62.03 40.76 28.96
C ASP A 10 -62.54 39.40 29.37
N SER A 11 -61.63 38.40 29.05
CA SER A 11 -61.08 37.47 30.05
C SER A 11 -60.13 36.54 29.27
N GLY A 12 -58.87 36.55 29.41
CA GLY A 12 -58.03 35.99 30.45
C GLY A 12 -57.77 34.50 30.24
N SER A 13 -56.72 34.12 29.60
CA SER A 13 -55.90 32.95 30.06
C SER A 13 -54.57 32.86 29.25
N GLY A 14 -53.51 33.25 29.90
CA GLY A 14 -52.15 33.12 29.43
C GLY A 14 -51.78 31.65 29.39
N ARG A 15 -51.19 31.24 28.23
CA ARG A 15 -50.31 30.06 28.18
C ARG A 15 -48.95 30.57 27.81
N PRO A 16 -47.90 30.21 28.57
CA PRO A 16 -46.53 30.55 28.19
C PRO A 16 -46.12 29.73 26.97
N ARG A 17 -45.70 30.39 25.90
CA ARG A 17 -44.91 29.78 24.82
C ARG A 17 -43.60 29.32 25.43
N ALA A 18 -43.47 28.03 25.60
CA ALA A 18 -42.16 27.41 25.83
C ALA A 18 -41.27 27.70 24.62
N ASP A 19 -40.26 28.50 24.84
CA ASP A 19 -39.13 28.75 23.97
C ASP A 19 -38.29 27.47 23.95
N GLN A 20 -38.56 26.58 22.99
CA GLN A 20 -37.72 25.45 22.67
C GLN A 20 -36.64 25.87 21.67
N SER A 21 -35.74 26.74 22.12
CA SER A 21 -34.42 26.85 21.54
C SER A 21 -33.60 25.60 21.97
N GLU A 22 -33.88 24.46 21.35
CA GLU A 22 -32.94 23.35 21.36
C GLU A 22 -31.65 23.83 20.70
N SER A 23 -30.74 24.29 21.53
CA SER A 23 -29.35 24.50 21.17
C SER A 23 -28.75 23.21 20.67
N MET A 24 -28.77 23.06 19.37
CA MET A 24 -28.06 22.01 18.65
C MET A 24 -26.57 22.21 18.89
N HIS A 25 -26.07 21.65 19.99
CA HIS A 25 -24.63 21.54 20.23
C HIS A 25 -23.99 20.73 19.12
N VAL A 26 -23.65 21.43 18.04
CA VAL A 26 -22.67 20.90 17.07
C VAL A 26 -21.35 20.77 17.84
N VAL A 27 -21.10 19.56 18.31
CA VAL A 27 -19.78 19.19 18.86
C VAL A 27 -18.80 19.17 17.70
N THR A 28 -18.34 20.35 17.32
CA THR A 28 -17.18 20.53 16.46
C THR A 28 -15.98 20.05 17.26
N THR A 29 -15.62 18.81 17.08
CA THR A 29 -14.38 18.25 17.62
C THR A 29 -13.22 19.03 16.98
N ILE A 30 -12.77 20.08 17.65
CA ILE A 30 -11.57 20.85 17.26
C ILE A 30 -10.41 19.87 17.31
N ARG A 31 -10.05 19.30 16.17
CA ARG A 31 -8.83 18.46 16.04
C ARG A 31 -7.64 19.36 16.34
N ARG A 32 -7.15 19.32 17.59
CA ARG A 32 -5.95 20.03 18.03
C ARG A 32 -4.81 19.73 17.06
N ARG A 33 -4.07 20.76 16.65
CA ARG A 33 -2.85 20.60 15.85
C ARG A 33 -1.91 19.64 16.59
N PRO A 34 -1.28 18.68 15.89
CA PRO A 34 -0.38 17.74 16.56
C PRO A 34 0.72 18.51 17.26
N THR A 35 0.98 18.19 18.52
CA THR A 35 2.11 18.73 19.29
C THR A 35 3.43 18.34 18.62
N CYS A 36 4.47 19.12 18.75
CA CYS A 36 5.79 18.84 18.18
C CYS A 36 6.28 17.44 18.60
N GLY A 37 6.17 17.07 19.89
CA GLY A 37 6.55 15.77 20.38
C GLY A 37 5.84 14.59 19.70
N ARG A 38 4.55 14.72 19.36
CA ARG A 38 3.82 13.68 18.60
C ARG A 38 4.38 13.48 17.21
N ARG A 39 4.74 14.56 16.51
CA ARG A 39 5.32 14.47 15.15
C ARG A 39 6.67 13.78 15.20
N VAL A 40 7.49 14.14 16.18
CA VAL A 40 8.80 13.51 16.41
C VAL A 40 8.64 12.02 16.73
N LEU A 41 7.72 11.65 17.64
CA LEU A 41 7.47 10.25 17.98
C LEU A 41 7.07 9.41 16.75
N VAL A 42 6.11 9.91 15.94
CA VAL A 42 5.67 9.19 14.74
C VAL A 42 6.79 9.05 13.73
N ALA A 43 7.54 10.11 13.47
CA ALA A 43 8.67 10.06 12.56
C ALA A 43 9.77 9.11 13.06
N ALA A 44 10.07 9.16 14.36
CA ALA A 44 11.04 8.27 14.99
C ALA A 44 10.63 6.80 14.86
N LEU A 45 9.37 6.46 15.11
CA LEU A 45 8.91 5.07 14.99
C LEU A 45 9.02 4.58 13.53
N ILE A 46 8.55 5.35 12.55
CA ILE A 46 8.62 4.98 11.13
C ILE A 46 10.06 4.83 10.64
N VAL A 47 11.02 5.61 11.16
CA VAL A 47 12.41 5.53 10.71
C VAL A 47 13.23 4.53 11.50
N LEU A 48 13.03 4.44 12.83
CA LEU A 48 13.86 3.60 13.69
C LEU A 48 13.44 2.13 13.68
N LEU A 49 12.15 1.82 13.48
CA LEU A 49 11.70 0.43 13.40
C LEU A 49 12.40 -0.37 12.29
N PRO A 50 12.50 0.12 11.04
CA PRO A 50 13.28 -0.57 10.01
C PRO A 50 14.75 -0.77 10.42
N VAL A 51 15.37 0.25 11.02
CA VAL A 51 16.76 0.15 11.51
C VAL A 51 16.90 -0.98 12.52
N VAL A 52 15.99 -1.04 13.50
CA VAL A 52 16.02 -2.07 14.55
C VAL A 52 15.78 -3.47 13.98
N ILE A 53 14.78 -3.62 13.12
CA ILE A 53 14.42 -4.91 12.53
C ILE A 53 15.52 -5.44 11.61
N LEU A 54 16.18 -4.55 10.85
CA LEU A 54 17.29 -4.92 9.97
C LEU A 54 18.64 -4.97 10.67
N ALA A 55 18.76 -4.48 11.94
CA ALA A 55 20.02 -4.42 12.67
C ALA A 55 20.65 -5.79 12.89
N GLY A 56 19.86 -6.85 12.99
CA GLY A 56 20.37 -8.23 13.09
C GLY A 56 21.23 -8.61 11.90
N ALA A 57 20.83 -8.21 10.70
CA ALA A 57 21.60 -8.44 9.48
C ALA A 57 22.93 -7.66 9.46
N TRP A 58 22.98 -6.47 10.03
CA TRP A 58 24.20 -5.65 10.12
C TRP A 58 25.22 -6.22 11.11
N ARG A 59 24.75 -6.73 12.27
CA ARG A 59 25.62 -7.30 13.32
C ARG A 59 26.35 -8.55 12.88
N LEU A 60 25.78 -9.31 11.96
CA LEU A 60 26.36 -10.54 11.45
C LEU A 60 27.40 -10.30 10.34
N GLY A 61 27.79 -9.03 10.08
CA GLY A 61 28.72 -8.67 9.00
C GLY A 61 28.20 -9.01 7.61
N GLY A 62 26.93 -9.46 7.56
CA GLY A 62 26.27 -9.86 6.35
C GLY A 62 25.35 -8.75 5.84
N VAL A 63 25.49 -8.40 4.61
CA VAL A 63 24.37 -7.90 3.83
C VAL A 63 23.29 -8.96 4.00
N SER A 64 22.08 -8.61 4.42
CA SER A 64 20.92 -9.52 4.44
C SER A 64 20.53 -9.86 2.98
N ALA A 65 21.52 -10.07 2.14
CA ALA A 65 21.39 -10.32 0.74
C ALA A 65 21.20 -11.82 0.57
N ILE A 66 20.09 -12.18 -0.03
CA ILE A 66 19.69 -13.55 -0.31
C ILE A 66 19.47 -13.62 -1.82
N GLU A 67 19.98 -14.66 -2.46
CA GLU A 67 19.70 -14.97 -3.87
C GLU A 67 19.89 -13.77 -4.82
N ASP A 68 18.79 -13.19 -5.32
CA ASP A 68 18.80 -12.12 -6.31
C ASP A 68 19.58 -10.88 -5.86
N ASP A 69 19.62 -10.62 -4.54
CA ASP A 69 20.39 -9.50 -3.99
C ASP A 69 21.90 -9.69 -4.23
N LEU A 70 22.41 -10.90 -3.96
CA LEU A 70 23.83 -11.21 -4.10
C LEU A 70 24.23 -11.42 -5.56
N ILE A 71 23.35 -12.01 -6.35
CA ILE A 71 23.66 -12.43 -7.73
C ILE A 71 23.47 -11.26 -8.70
N TYR A 72 22.51 -10.38 -8.43
CA TYR A 72 22.10 -9.34 -9.37
C TYR A 72 22.12 -7.93 -8.78
N TYR A 73 21.29 -7.64 -7.77
CA TYR A 73 21.07 -6.24 -7.34
C TYR A 73 22.31 -5.60 -6.74
N LEU A 74 23.01 -6.27 -5.85
CA LEU A 74 24.19 -5.71 -5.20
C LEU A 74 25.33 -5.50 -6.22
N PRO A 75 25.71 -6.47 -7.06
CA PRO A 75 26.75 -6.28 -8.07
C PRO A 75 26.46 -5.15 -9.06
N ILE A 76 25.22 -5.08 -9.59
CA ILE A 76 24.87 -4.05 -10.57
C ILE A 76 24.84 -2.65 -9.97
N ARG A 77 24.30 -2.50 -8.75
CA ARG A 77 24.27 -1.22 -8.03
C ARG A 77 25.68 -0.78 -7.62
N GLN A 78 26.53 -1.71 -7.20
CA GLN A 78 27.94 -1.44 -6.91
C GLN A 78 28.66 -0.96 -8.18
N TYR A 79 28.50 -1.65 -9.29
CA TYR A 79 29.11 -1.25 -10.58
C TYR A 79 28.67 0.16 -10.97
N ILE A 80 27.36 0.46 -10.92
CA ILE A 80 26.84 1.81 -11.19
C ILE A 80 27.51 2.84 -10.25
N GLY A 81 27.56 2.55 -8.95
CA GLY A 81 28.17 3.44 -7.96
C GLY A 81 29.66 3.72 -8.21
N GLU A 82 30.43 2.69 -8.58
CA GLU A 82 31.87 2.81 -8.90
C GLU A 82 32.13 3.65 -10.14
N ARG A 83 31.34 3.44 -11.22
CA ARG A 83 31.47 4.21 -12.45
C ARG A 83 31.06 5.68 -12.26
N VAL A 84 29.95 5.93 -11.56
CA VAL A 84 29.51 7.29 -11.24
C VAL A 84 30.55 8.02 -10.37
N ARG A 85 31.16 7.34 -9.40
CA ARG A 85 32.25 7.89 -8.59
C ARG A 85 33.48 8.25 -9.43
N ALA A 86 33.75 7.49 -10.50
CA ALA A 86 34.78 7.78 -11.48
C ALA A 86 34.41 8.91 -12.47
N GLY A 87 33.21 9.51 -12.33
CA GLY A 87 32.73 10.56 -13.24
C GLY A 87 32.11 10.03 -14.54
N GLU A 88 31.78 8.75 -14.61
CA GLU A 88 31.23 8.12 -15.80
C GLU A 88 29.76 7.73 -15.59
N LEU A 89 28.95 7.91 -16.63
CA LEU A 89 27.57 7.40 -16.65
C LEU A 89 27.56 6.01 -17.30
N PRO A 90 27.33 4.91 -16.54
CA PRO A 90 27.45 3.55 -17.03
C PRO A 90 26.22 3.13 -17.84
N LEU A 91 26.15 3.50 -19.11
CA LEU A 91 25.06 3.09 -20.00
C LEU A 91 25.16 1.62 -20.43
N TRP A 92 26.38 1.05 -20.40
CA TRP A 92 26.74 -0.28 -20.80
C TRP A 92 27.59 -0.98 -19.73
N ASN A 93 27.30 -2.26 -19.44
CA ASN A 93 28.12 -3.09 -18.58
C ASN A 93 28.86 -4.16 -19.42
N PRO A 94 30.18 -4.08 -19.61
CA PRO A 94 30.93 -5.07 -20.35
C PRO A 94 31.18 -6.37 -19.58
N LEU A 95 30.91 -6.39 -18.26
CA LEU A 95 31.27 -7.51 -17.38
C LEU A 95 30.20 -8.60 -17.34
N VAL A 96 29.02 -8.39 -17.91
CA VAL A 96 27.89 -9.32 -17.87
C VAL A 96 27.56 -9.77 -19.29
N ALA A 97 27.50 -11.09 -19.51
CA ALA A 97 27.01 -11.70 -20.76
C ALA A 97 27.66 -11.13 -22.04
N MET A 98 28.96 -10.86 -22.00
CA MET A 98 29.75 -10.23 -23.10
C MET A 98 29.33 -8.76 -23.37
N GLY A 99 28.60 -8.15 -22.48
CA GLY A 99 28.11 -6.77 -22.51
C GLY A 99 26.60 -6.66 -22.49
N ALA A 100 26.07 -5.83 -21.58
CA ALA A 100 24.63 -5.61 -21.41
C ALA A 100 24.30 -4.12 -21.25
N PRO A 101 23.18 -3.63 -21.82
CA PRO A 101 22.77 -2.22 -21.74
C PRO A 101 22.15 -1.91 -20.38
N ILE A 102 22.91 -1.37 -19.44
CA ILE A 102 22.39 -0.96 -18.11
C ILE A 102 21.27 0.09 -18.23
N ALA A 103 21.42 1.04 -19.15
CA ALA A 103 20.45 2.11 -19.36
C ALA A 103 19.07 1.58 -19.77
N ALA A 104 19.00 0.40 -20.37
CA ALA A 104 17.77 -0.25 -20.81
C ALA A 104 17.31 -1.37 -19.86
N ASP A 105 18.18 -1.82 -18.96
CA ASP A 105 17.85 -2.89 -18.01
C ASP A 105 16.83 -2.39 -16.97
N PRO A 106 15.63 -2.98 -16.93
CA PRO A 106 14.56 -2.51 -16.04
C PRO A 106 14.89 -2.71 -14.55
N GLN A 107 15.81 -3.62 -14.22
CA GLN A 107 16.14 -3.95 -12.82
C GLN A 107 17.41 -3.26 -12.32
N ALA A 108 18.24 -2.72 -13.22
CA ALA A 108 19.47 -2.05 -12.84
C ALA A 108 19.24 -0.76 -12.02
N GLY A 109 18.13 -0.05 -12.30
CA GLY A 109 17.76 1.18 -11.61
C GLY A 109 18.75 2.33 -11.80
N LEU A 110 19.40 2.43 -12.97
CA LEU A 110 20.37 3.48 -13.27
C LEU A 110 19.78 4.88 -13.07
N TRP A 111 18.54 5.10 -13.49
CA TRP A 111 17.88 6.40 -13.45
C TRP A 111 17.11 6.66 -12.15
N TYR A 112 17.11 5.71 -11.23
CA TYR A 112 16.42 5.82 -9.95
C TYR A 112 17.32 6.51 -8.91
N PRO A 113 16.94 7.69 -8.38
CA PRO A 113 17.86 8.50 -7.57
C PRO A 113 18.48 7.78 -6.36
N PRO A 114 17.76 6.93 -5.58
CA PRO A 114 18.37 6.20 -4.46
C PRO A 114 19.52 5.28 -4.85
N THR A 115 19.64 4.85 -6.11
CA THR A 115 20.77 4.06 -6.60
C THR A 115 22.11 4.77 -6.38
N TYR A 116 22.12 6.09 -6.42
CA TYR A 116 23.34 6.88 -6.24
C TYR A 116 23.89 6.89 -4.80
N LEU A 117 23.17 6.28 -3.85
CA LEU A 117 23.73 5.94 -2.53
C LEU A 117 24.98 5.06 -2.66
N PHE A 118 25.02 4.18 -3.69
CA PHE A 118 26.18 3.32 -3.96
C PHE A 118 27.38 4.10 -4.53
N ALA A 119 27.18 5.30 -5.06
CA ALA A 119 28.27 6.21 -5.40
C ALA A 119 28.80 6.96 -4.18
N ALA A 120 27.95 7.28 -3.20
CA ALA A 120 28.33 8.01 -2.00
C ALA A 120 28.90 7.12 -0.89
N LEU A 121 28.45 5.86 -0.79
CA LEU A 121 28.74 4.95 0.31
C LEU A 121 29.33 3.62 -0.21
N LYS A 122 30.05 2.90 0.66
CA LYS A 122 30.46 1.52 0.39
C LYS A 122 29.22 0.61 0.28
N PRO A 123 29.22 -0.43 -0.58
CA PRO A 123 28.07 -1.31 -0.80
C PRO A 123 27.46 -1.89 0.48
N LEU A 124 28.29 -2.27 1.46
CA LEU A 124 27.89 -2.78 2.77
C LEU A 124 27.01 -1.80 3.58
N TRP A 125 27.12 -0.51 3.34
CA TRP A 125 26.29 0.53 3.97
C TRP A 125 25.18 1.02 3.04
N ALA A 126 25.45 1.13 1.75
CA ALA A 126 24.50 1.62 0.76
C ALA A 126 23.28 0.70 0.65
N TYR A 127 23.50 -0.62 0.62
CA TYR A 127 22.43 -1.60 0.46
C TYR A 127 21.43 -1.61 1.64
N PRO A 128 21.86 -1.82 2.90
CA PRO A 128 20.94 -1.78 4.02
C PRO A 128 20.29 -0.41 4.22
N LEU A 129 20.99 0.69 3.92
CA LEU A 129 20.40 2.02 3.95
C LEU A 129 19.30 2.18 2.89
N THR A 130 19.48 1.59 1.71
CA THR A 130 18.44 1.57 0.67
C THR A 130 17.19 0.82 1.16
N LEU A 131 17.36 -0.32 1.84
CA LEU A 131 16.23 -1.05 2.43
C LEU A 131 15.50 -0.20 3.48
N VAL A 132 16.24 0.33 4.47
CA VAL A 132 15.68 1.20 5.52
C VAL A 132 14.93 2.39 4.93
N LEU A 133 15.52 3.05 3.93
CA LEU A 133 14.91 4.18 3.25
C LEU A 133 13.54 3.80 2.65
N HIS A 134 13.44 2.65 1.98
CA HIS A 134 12.21 2.27 1.30
C HIS A 134 11.15 1.73 2.26
N PHE A 135 11.52 1.03 3.32
CA PHE A 135 10.58 0.69 4.40
C PHE A 135 10.03 1.97 5.06
N ALA A 136 10.89 2.89 5.46
CA ALA A 136 10.47 4.17 6.04
C ALA A 136 9.62 5.01 5.06
N LEU A 137 9.95 5.00 3.77
CA LEU A 137 9.18 5.66 2.72
C LEU A 137 7.77 5.05 2.63
N ALA A 138 7.64 3.72 2.65
CA ALA A 138 6.37 3.01 2.64
C ALA A 138 5.51 3.37 3.86
N GLY A 139 6.09 3.30 5.06
CA GLY A 139 5.40 3.66 6.31
C GLY A 139 4.99 5.13 6.35
N ALA A 140 5.88 6.05 5.98
CA ALA A 140 5.59 7.48 5.94
C ALA A 140 4.48 7.82 4.94
N GLY A 141 4.50 7.20 3.76
CA GLY A 141 3.47 7.35 2.75
C GLY A 141 2.10 6.88 3.24
N MET A 142 2.05 5.68 3.84
CA MET A 142 0.82 5.10 4.38
C MET A 142 0.28 5.95 5.55
N TYR A 143 1.14 6.40 6.46
CA TYR A 143 0.73 7.33 7.51
C TYR A 143 0.11 8.61 6.94
N ARG A 144 0.77 9.23 5.94
CA ARG A 144 0.27 10.43 5.28
C ARG A 144 -1.06 10.21 4.57
N PHE A 145 -1.21 9.08 3.90
CA PHE A 145 -2.45 8.69 3.22
C PHE A 145 -3.59 8.52 4.24
N LEU A 146 -3.41 7.74 5.29
CA LEU A 146 -4.42 7.51 6.32
C LEU A 146 -4.80 8.80 7.04
N ARG A 147 -3.83 9.69 7.32
CA ARG A 147 -4.10 11.03 7.85
C ARG A 147 -4.89 11.93 6.86
N ALA A 148 -4.69 11.73 5.55
CA ALA A 148 -5.49 12.39 4.53
C ALA A 148 -6.93 11.86 4.51
N CYS A 149 -7.14 10.56 4.74
CA CYS A 149 -8.45 9.93 4.93
C CYS A 149 -9.11 10.28 6.27
N ARG A 150 -8.53 11.22 7.05
CA ARG A 150 -9.02 11.73 8.33
C ARG A 150 -9.03 10.71 9.47
N HIS A 151 -8.22 9.66 9.41
CA HIS A 151 -8.02 8.79 10.56
C HIS A 151 -7.28 9.50 11.69
N ASP A 152 -7.53 9.10 12.95
CA ASP A 152 -6.73 9.55 14.09
C ASP A 152 -5.27 9.15 13.91
N TRP A 153 -4.35 9.87 14.56
CA TRP A 153 -2.92 9.62 14.39
C TRP A 153 -2.48 8.23 14.86
N ARG A 154 -3.16 7.66 15.89
CA ARG A 154 -2.86 6.31 16.39
C ARG A 154 -3.30 5.24 15.41
N ALA A 155 -4.53 5.39 14.88
CA ALA A 155 -5.05 4.51 13.84
C ALA A 155 -4.17 4.58 12.58
N ALA A 156 -3.76 5.79 12.18
CA ALA A 156 -2.88 6.00 11.04
C ALA A 156 -1.47 5.43 11.26
N LEU A 157 -0.92 5.51 12.48
CA LEU A 157 0.37 4.93 12.83
C LEU A 157 0.32 3.39 12.80
N LEU A 158 -0.74 2.79 13.38
CA LEU A 158 -0.94 1.34 13.31
C LEU A 158 -0.98 0.87 11.87
N GLY A 159 -1.78 1.51 11.00
CA GLY A 159 -1.85 1.17 9.60
C GLY A 159 -0.53 1.39 8.85
N ALA A 160 0.22 2.43 9.20
CA ALA A 160 1.54 2.69 8.62
C ALA A 160 2.53 1.57 8.93
N VAL A 161 2.67 1.20 10.20
CA VAL A 161 3.56 0.12 10.65
C VAL A 161 3.11 -1.22 10.08
N ALA A 162 1.80 -1.47 10.02
CA ALA A 162 1.26 -2.70 9.45
C ALA A 162 1.55 -2.86 7.95
N PHE A 163 1.54 -1.78 7.17
CA PHE A 163 1.95 -1.81 5.77
C PHE A 163 3.45 -1.92 5.61
N GLU A 164 4.20 -1.11 6.34
CA GLU A 164 5.66 -1.06 6.34
C GLU A 164 6.28 -2.45 6.59
N PHE A 165 5.72 -3.21 7.53
CA PHE A 165 6.18 -4.55 7.87
C PHE A 165 5.20 -5.66 7.46
N SER A 166 4.42 -5.43 6.41
CA SER A 166 3.59 -6.47 5.84
C SER A 166 4.43 -7.65 5.33
N GLY A 167 3.88 -8.85 5.40
CA GLY A 167 4.55 -10.05 4.91
C GLY A 167 5.00 -9.92 3.47
N PHE A 168 4.24 -9.22 2.62
CA PHE A 168 4.64 -8.95 1.24
C PHE A 168 5.95 -8.15 1.17
N LEU A 169 6.04 -7.00 1.85
CA LEU A 169 7.24 -6.16 1.81
C LEU A 169 8.45 -6.85 2.45
N ILE A 170 8.25 -7.51 3.59
CA ILE A 170 9.33 -8.24 4.28
C ILE A 170 9.83 -9.41 3.43
N ALA A 171 8.94 -10.20 2.82
CA ALA A 171 9.33 -11.34 2.01
C ALA A 171 10.02 -10.91 0.70
N HIS A 172 9.60 -9.78 0.11
CA HIS A 172 10.21 -9.24 -1.11
C HIS A 172 11.40 -8.31 -0.85
N ARG A 173 11.95 -8.25 0.36
CA ARG A 173 13.15 -7.44 0.62
C ARG A 173 14.34 -7.82 -0.25
N ALA A 174 14.43 -9.09 -0.63
CA ALA A 174 15.43 -9.63 -1.55
C ALA A 174 15.14 -9.36 -3.04
N HIS A 175 13.97 -8.84 -3.34
CA HIS A 175 13.62 -8.34 -4.68
C HIS A 175 13.57 -6.82 -4.63
N LEU A 176 14.73 -6.18 -4.58
CA LEU A 176 14.90 -4.75 -4.29
C LEU A 176 13.93 -3.86 -5.07
N THR A 177 13.76 -4.09 -6.37
CA THR A 177 12.85 -3.30 -7.21
C THR A 177 11.38 -3.46 -6.84
N ILE A 178 10.95 -4.60 -6.29
CA ILE A 178 9.58 -4.79 -5.80
C ILE A 178 9.34 -3.92 -4.57
N LEU A 179 10.26 -3.92 -3.61
CA LEU A 179 10.21 -3.07 -2.43
C LEU A 179 10.25 -1.58 -2.81
N GLU A 180 11.18 -1.19 -3.67
CA GLU A 180 11.35 0.18 -4.15
C GLU A 180 10.06 0.71 -4.80
N ALA A 181 9.44 -0.07 -5.70
CA ALA A 181 8.20 0.32 -6.38
C ALA A 181 7.00 0.37 -5.43
N ALA A 182 6.86 -0.63 -4.54
CA ALA A 182 5.75 -0.71 -3.59
C ALA A 182 5.76 0.44 -2.56
N ALA A 183 6.95 0.94 -2.20
CA ALA A 183 7.11 2.05 -1.25
C ALA A 183 6.49 3.37 -1.75
N TRP A 184 6.40 3.58 -3.06
CA TRP A 184 5.78 4.78 -3.65
C TRP A 184 4.26 4.70 -3.71
N LEU A 185 3.67 3.51 -3.63
CA LEU A 185 2.23 3.32 -3.76
C LEU A 185 1.41 4.19 -2.79
N PRO A 186 1.66 4.22 -1.47
CA PRO A 186 0.88 5.05 -0.55
C PRO A 186 1.02 6.56 -0.82
N TRP A 187 2.14 7.00 -1.38
CA TRP A 187 2.35 8.41 -1.73
C TRP A 187 1.49 8.85 -2.90
N MET A 188 1.28 7.99 -3.89
CA MET A 188 0.35 8.26 -4.99
C MET A 188 -1.08 8.41 -4.46
N PHE A 189 -1.52 7.51 -3.57
CA PHE A 189 -2.83 7.60 -2.93
C PHE A 189 -2.96 8.87 -2.08
N TYR A 190 -1.94 9.22 -1.31
CA TYR A 190 -1.89 10.47 -0.55
C TYR A 190 -2.03 11.69 -1.45
N ALA A 191 -1.26 11.74 -2.53
CA ALA A 191 -1.23 12.87 -3.45
C ALA A 191 -2.59 13.08 -4.13
N TRP A 192 -3.19 12.03 -4.72
CA TRP A 192 -4.50 12.13 -5.37
C TRP A 192 -5.63 12.42 -4.38
N ARG A 193 -5.60 11.83 -3.18
CA ARG A 193 -6.56 12.17 -2.11
C ARG A 193 -6.49 13.65 -1.74
N ARG A 194 -5.28 14.17 -1.51
CA ARG A 194 -5.09 15.59 -1.18
C ARG A 194 -5.43 16.52 -2.32
N PHE A 195 -5.16 16.10 -3.56
CA PHE A 195 -5.56 16.87 -4.72
C PHE A 195 -7.08 16.92 -4.86
N ALA A 196 -7.77 15.80 -4.66
CA ALA A 196 -9.23 15.76 -4.65
C ALA A 196 -9.83 16.67 -3.55
N ASP A 197 -9.28 16.60 -2.32
CA ASP A 197 -9.79 17.37 -1.17
C ASP A 197 -9.53 18.87 -1.28
N ARG A 198 -8.39 19.31 -1.86
CA ARG A 198 -7.92 20.70 -1.76
C ARG A 198 -7.81 21.43 -3.09
N GLY A 199 -7.74 20.74 -4.20
CA GLY A 199 -7.52 21.30 -5.52
C GLY A 199 -6.15 21.94 -5.76
N ALA A 200 -5.22 21.84 -4.81
CA ALA A 200 -3.92 22.50 -4.91
C ALA A 200 -2.96 21.73 -5.80
N TYR A 201 -2.47 22.37 -6.87
CA TYR A 201 -1.62 21.76 -7.90
C TYR A 201 -0.30 21.18 -7.37
N ARG A 202 0.18 21.59 -6.20
CA ARG A 202 1.32 20.94 -5.53
C ARG A 202 1.07 19.44 -5.26
N TYR A 203 -0.17 19.03 -5.02
CA TYR A 203 -0.51 17.62 -4.84
C TYR A 203 -0.66 16.89 -6.17
N PHE A 204 -1.09 17.57 -7.22
CA PHE A 204 -1.02 17.06 -8.58
C PHE A 204 0.44 16.82 -9.00
N ALA A 205 1.31 17.80 -8.82
CA ALA A 205 2.75 17.66 -9.07
C ALA A 205 3.36 16.52 -8.25
N LEU A 206 2.98 16.38 -6.96
CA LEU A 206 3.42 15.26 -6.13
C LEU A 206 2.96 13.91 -6.70
N ALA A 207 1.72 13.80 -7.21
CA ALA A 207 1.24 12.58 -7.83
C ALA A 207 2.02 12.23 -9.10
N VAL A 208 2.32 13.22 -9.94
CA VAL A 208 3.13 13.06 -11.15
C VAL A 208 4.55 12.59 -10.79
N VAL A 209 5.20 13.26 -9.85
CA VAL A 209 6.57 12.92 -9.42
C VAL A 209 6.64 11.54 -8.78
N THR A 210 5.69 11.19 -7.90
CA THR A 210 5.70 9.87 -7.23
C THR A 210 5.46 8.73 -8.21
N LEU A 211 4.61 8.92 -9.21
CA LEU A 211 4.45 7.95 -10.29
C LEU A 211 5.73 7.86 -11.14
N GLY A 212 6.32 9.00 -11.52
CA GLY A 212 7.57 9.01 -12.28
C GLY A 212 8.69 8.26 -11.56
N LEU A 213 8.87 8.52 -10.25
CA LEU A 213 9.87 7.81 -9.43
C LEU A 213 9.58 6.30 -9.33
N GLN A 214 8.32 5.91 -9.15
CA GLN A 214 7.95 4.49 -9.17
C GLN A 214 8.26 3.84 -10.53
N MET A 215 7.95 4.53 -11.63
CA MET A 215 8.20 4.01 -12.98
C MET A 215 9.70 3.97 -13.33
N LEU A 216 10.56 4.81 -12.73
CA LEU A 216 12.01 4.71 -12.87
C LEU A 216 12.61 3.45 -12.22
N VAL A 217 11.92 2.85 -11.25
CA VAL A 217 12.28 1.55 -10.69
C VAL A 217 12.04 0.40 -11.67
N GLN A 218 11.15 0.59 -12.67
CA GLN A 218 10.79 -0.36 -13.74
C GLN A 218 10.25 -1.72 -13.23
N GLN A 219 9.68 -1.77 -12.04
CA GLN A 219 8.94 -2.95 -11.61
C GLN A 219 7.51 -2.87 -12.17
N VAL A 220 7.39 -3.21 -13.44
CA VAL A 220 6.17 -2.99 -14.26
C VAL A 220 4.94 -3.63 -13.61
N GLN A 221 5.05 -4.85 -13.10
CA GLN A 221 3.91 -5.56 -12.52
C GLN A 221 3.39 -4.88 -11.26
N VAL A 222 4.28 -4.47 -10.34
CA VAL A 222 3.91 -3.73 -9.12
C VAL A 222 3.27 -2.40 -9.48
N SER A 223 3.79 -1.73 -10.51
CA SER A 223 3.22 -0.46 -11.00
C SER A 223 1.82 -0.66 -11.58
N ILE A 224 1.59 -1.70 -12.38
CA ILE A 224 0.26 -2.02 -12.93
C ILE A 224 -0.74 -2.34 -11.82
N ILE A 225 -0.36 -3.18 -10.84
CA ILE A 225 -1.20 -3.51 -9.69
C ILE A 225 -1.55 -2.24 -8.91
N GLY A 226 -0.55 -1.41 -8.61
CA GLY A 226 -0.74 -0.15 -7.91
C GLY A 226 -1.63 0.84 -8.66
N LEU A 227 -1.43 0.98 -9.97
CA LEU A 227 -2.24 1.85 -10.83
C LEU A 227 -3.68 1.32 -10.98
N ALA A 228 -3.89 0.01 -11.08
CA ALA A 228 -5.23 -0.57 -11.12
C ALA A 228 -6.00 -0.25 -9.83
N LEU A 229 -5.37 -0.47 -8.67
CA LEU A 229 -5.95 -0.14 -7.37
C LEU A 229 -6.24 1.37 -7.23
N LEU A 230 -5.28 2.21 -7.61
CA LEU A 230 -5.41 3.66 -7.56
C LEU A 230 -6.50 4.17 -8.51
N THR A 231 -6.58 3.64 -9.73
CA THR A 231 -7.62 4.02 -10.71
C THR A 231 -9.01 3.67 -10.18
N GLY A 232 -9.17 2.47 -9.61
CA GLY A 232 -10.41 2.09 -8.94
C GLY A 232 -10.76 3.05 -7.78
N TYR A 233 -9.77 3.41 -6.95
CA TYR A 233 -9.96 4.36 -5.86
C TYR A 233 -10.37 5.75 -6.35
N VAL A 234 -9.69 6.26 -7.37
CA VAL A 234 -10.03 7.55 -7.98
C VAL A 234 -11.43 7.52 -8.57
N ALA A 235 -11.76 6.51 -9.35
CA ALA A 235 -13.07 6.40 -10.01
C ALA A 235 -14.21 6.23 -9.00
N PHE A 236 -14.05 5.36 -8.02
CA PHE A 236 -15.12 4.98 -7.11
C PHE A 236 -15.25 5.91 -5.91
N VAL A 237 -14.12 6.40 -5.38
CA VAL A 237 -14.10 7.18 -4.13
C VAL A 237 -13.93 8.68 -4.40
N LEU A 238 -12.98 9.09 -5.25
CA LEU A 238 -12.60 10.49 -5.39
C LEU A 238 -13.40 11.25 -6.47
N TRP A 239 -13.62 10.64 -7.62
CA TRP A 239 -14.34 11.30 -8.73
C TRP A 239 -15.72 11.83 -8.35
N PRO A 240 -16.56 11.12 -7.57
CA PRO A 240 -17.84 11.69 -7.13
C PRO A 240 -17.72 12.92 -6.27
N GLN A 241 -16.58 13.13 -5.62
CA GLN A 241 -16.30 14.31 -4.81
C GLN A 241 -15.76 15.48 -5.67
N ARG A 242 -15.07 15.16 -6.80
CA ARG A 242 -14.44 16.14 -7.69
C ARG A 242 -14.48 15.68 -9.15
N ARG A 243 -15.47 16.16 -9.89
CA ARG A 243 -15.68 15.78 -11.30
C ARG A 243 -14.49 16.09 -12.23
N GLY A 244 -13.74 17.16 -11.95
CA GLY A 244 -12.54 17.52 -12.72
C GLY A 244 -11.46 16.44 -12.77
N LEU A 245 -11.49 15.45 -11.87
CA LEU A 245 -10.56 14.32 -11.90
C LEU A 245 -10.69 13.48 -13.18
N ALA A 246 -11.82 13.54 -13.90
CA ALA A 246 -12.00 12.82 -15.16
C ALA A 246 -10.90 13.15 -16.18
N TRP A 247 -10.40 14.38 -16.19
CA TRP A 247 -9.34 14.82 -17.09
C TRP A 247 -7.98 14.96 -16.39
N GLN A 248 -8.00 15.40 -15.14
CA GLN A 248 -6.77 15.63 -14.38
C GLN A 248 -6.05 14.33 -14.05
N TYR A 249 -6.79 13.25 -13.78
CA TYR A 249 -6.18 11.97 -13.45
C TYR A 249 -5.43 11.35 -14.63
N PRO A 250 -6.04 11.11 -15.80
CA PRO A 250 -5.30 10.59 -16.96
C PRO A 250 -4.16 11.51 -17.40
N GLY A 251 -4.34 12.85 -17.33
CA GLY A 251 -3.27 13.79 -17.61
C GLY A 251 -2.10 13.66 -16.64
N GLY A 252 -2.36 13.48 -15.34
CA GLY A 252 -1.33 13.25 -14.34
C GLY A 252 -0.62 11.90 -14.52
N LEU A 253 -1.34 10.85 -14.94
CA LEU A 253 -0.72 9.55 -15.28
C LEU A 253 0.20 9.70 -16.49
N ALA A 254 -0.25 10.36 -17.56
CA ALA A 254 0.57 10.58 -18.75
C ALA A 254 1.85 11.34 -18.41
N LEU A 255 1.77 12.43 -17.65
CA LEU A 255 2.93 13.20 -17.22
C LEU A 255 3.89 12.36 -16.34
N GLY A 256 3.37 11.54 -15.42
CA GLY A 256 4.18 10.66 -14.58
C GLY A 256 4.94 9.61 -15.41
N VAL A 257 4.28 9.01 -16.40
CA VAL A 257 4.92 8.09 -17.34
C VAL A 257 5.97 8.81 -18.19
N MET A 258 5.68 10.01 -18.70
CA MET A 258 6.62 10.81 -19.46
C MET A 258 7.89 11.15 -18.67
N LEU A 259 7.79 11.43 -17.36
CA LEU A 259 8.96 11.66 -16.50
C LEU A 259 9.90 10.44 -16.45
N SER A 260 9.37 9.24 -16.62
CA SER A 260 10.18 8.02 -16.66
C SER A 260 10.68 7.65 -18.06
N GLY A 261 10.43 8.49 -19.07
CA GLY A 261 10.77 8.23 -20.47
C GLY A 261 12.22 7.86 -20.70
N ILE A 262 13.15 8.45 -19.93
CA ILE A 262 14.58 8.16 -20.00
C ILE A 262 14.90 6.69 -19.71
N GLN A 263 14.12 6.03 -18.85
CA GLN A 263 14.23 4.61 -18.56
C GLN A 263 13.29 3.80 -19.45
N LEU A 264 12.05 4.24 -19.60
CA LEU A 264 10.98 3.47 -20.25
C LEU A 264 11.27 3.24 -21.74
N ILE A 265 11.73 4.27 -22.46
CA ILE A 265 11.96 4.17 -23.90
C ILE A 265 13.08 3.15 -24.22
N PRO A 266 14.29 3.24 -23.66
CA PRO A 266 15.32 2.21 -23.88
C PRO A 266 14.85 0.81 -23.48
N THR A 267 14.11 0.68 -22.36
CA THR A 267 13.60 -0.59 -21.90
C THR A 267 12.63 -1.22 -22.89
N LEU A 268 11.71 -0.44 -23.49
CA LEU A 268 10.78 -0.94 -24.51
C LEU A 268 11.51 -1.48 -25.74
N PHE A 269 12.53 -0.77 -26.24
CA PHE A 269 13.37 -1.25 -27.35
C PHE A 269 14.13 -2.52 -26.99
N TYR A 270 14.68 -2.59 -25.78
CA TYR A 270 15.39 -3.78 -25.29
C TYR A 270 14.46 -5.00 -25.18
N PHE A 271 13.24 -4.81 -24.67
CA PHE A 271 12.25 -5.88 -24.59
C PHE A 271 11.77 -6.37 -25.95
N ALA A 272 11.63 -5.49 -26.93
CA ALA A 272 11.21 -5.85 -28.28
C ALA A 272 12.19 -6.85 -28.95
N GLY A 273 13.49 -6.78 -28.61
CA GLY A 273 14.53 -7.72 -29.06
C GLY A 273 14.70 -8.96 -28.20
N SER A 274 13.93 -9.11 -27.10
CA SER A 274 14.13 -10.21 -26.15
C SER A 274 13.27 -11.44 -26.49
N ILE A 275 13.77 -12.63 -26.08
CA ILE A 275 13.03 -13.91 -26.22
C ILE A 275 11.76 -14.00 -25.35
N ARG A 276 11.49 -13.00 -24.50
CA ARG A 276 10.30 -12.95 -23.65
C ARG A 276 9.02 -12.54 -24.39
N GLY A 277 9.09 -12.30 -25.71
CA GLY A 277 8.00 -11.78 -26.51
C GLY A 277 6.82 -12.73 -26.79
N ALA A 278 6.96 -14.06 -26.55
CA ALA A 278 5.88 -15.01 -26.75
C ALA A 278 5.19 -15.34 -25.42
N PRO A 279 3.97 -14.83 -25.17
CA PRO A 279 3.23 -15.16 -23.96
C PRO A 279 2.80 -16.63 -23.99
N ALA A 280 3.09 -17.37 -22.90
CA ALA A 280 2.65 -18.74 -22.71
C ALA A 280 1.89 -18.87 -21.40
N PHE A 281 0.73 -19.51 -21.44
CA PHE A 281 -0.16 -19.61 -20.27
C PHE A 281 0.52 -20.23 -19.05
N HIS A 282 1.33 -21.27 -19.22
CA HIS A 282 2.04 -21.89 -18.09
C HIS A 282 3.03 -20.93 -17.41
N LEU A 283 3.71 -20.07 -18.20
CA LEU A 283 4.59 -19.03 -17.65
C LEU A 283 3.80 -17.91 -16.97
N PHE A 284 2.64 -17.54 -17.53
CA PHE A 284 1.76 -16.54 -16.95
C PHE A 284 1.26 -16.94 -15.55
N VAL A 285 0.82 -18.20 -15.39
CA VAL A 285 0.31 -18.73 -14.12
C VAL A 285 1.37 -19.29 -13.18
N GLU A 286 2.63 -19.20 -13.57
CA GLU A 286 3.75 -19.55 -12.70
C GLU A 286 3.67 -18.72 -11.41
N ASN A 287 3.95 -19.36 -10.27
CA ASN A 287 3.83 -18.72 -8.96
C ASN A 287 2.43 -18.12 -8.67
N SER A 288 1.37 -18.80 -9.11
CA SER A 288 0.02 -18.50 -8.62
C SER A 288 -0.05 -18.66 -7.11
N TRP A 289 -0.85 -17.81 -6.45
CA TRP A 289 -1.04 -17.90 -5.02
C TRP A 289 -1.82 -19.18 -4.67
N TRP A 290 -1.14 -20.09 -3.99
CA TRP A 290 -1.73 -21.36 -3.61
C TRP A 290 -2.78 -21.16 -2.52
N PRO A 291 -4.02 -21.74 -2.64
CA PRO A 291 -5.06 -21.55 -1.65
C PRO A 291 -4.67 -21.93 -0.21
N GLY A 292 -3.79 -22.95 -0.04
CA GLY A 292 -3.23 -23.32 1.26
C GLY A 292 -2.41 -22.21 1.91
N SER A 293 -1.83 -21.30 1.11
CA SER A 293 -1.11 -20.13 1.63
C SER A 293 -2.00 -19.16 2.42
N ALA A 294 -3.33 -19.32 2.36
CA ALA A 294 -4.24 -18.59 3.26
C ALA A 294 -3.94 -18.87 4.75
N LEU A 295 -3.45 -20.04 5.10
CA LEU A 295 -3.01 -20.34 6.46
C LEU A 295 -1.79 -19.52 6.89
N MET A 296 -0.95 -19.11 5.97
CA MET A 296 0.19 -18.20 6.24
C MET A 296 -0.27 -16.79 6.64
N MET A 297 -1.52 -16.42 6.39
CA MET A 297 -2.09 -15.17 6.92
C MET A 297 -2.19 -15.20 8.45
N LEU A 298 -2.28 -16.39 9.05
CA LEU A 298 -2.33 -16.61 10.50
C LEU A 298 -0.95 -16.98 11.05
N LEU A 299 -0.27 -17.92 10.41
CA LEU A 299 1.05 -18.43 10.79
C LEU A 299 2.01 -18.33 9.60
N PRO A 300 2.83 -17.26 9.51
CA PRO A 300 3.62 -16.97 8.31
C PRO A 300 4.67 -18.04 7.98
N MET A 301 5.10 -18.83 8.95
CA MET A 301 6.11 -19.87 8.79
C MET A 301 5.53 -21.30 8.84
N LEU A 302 4.21 -21.47 8.70
CA LEU A 302 3.53 -22.76 8.83
C LEU A 302 4.09 -23.82 7.87
N PHE A 303 4.49 -23.45 6.66
CA PHE A 303 5.06 -24.34 5.66
C PHE A 303 6.60 -24.28 5.62
N GLY A 304 7.22 -23.90 6.73
CA GLY A 304 8.66 -23.70 6.82
C GLY A 304 9.10 -22.33 6.34
N VAL A 305 10.41 -22.16 6.26
CA VAL A 305 11.05 -20.90 5.85
C VAL A 305 12.14 -21.19 4.82
N ARG A 306 12.45 -20.18 4.04
CA ARG A 306 13.63 -20.18 3.19
C ARG A 306 14.69 -19.31 3.86
N THR A 307 15.78 -19.94 4.29
CA THR A 307 16.89 -19.25 4.94
C THR A 307 17.99 -18.95 3.92
N PRO A 308 18.90 -18.00 4.20
CA PRO A 308 20.10 -17.80 3.39
C PRO A 308 21.02 -19.01 3.35
N ASN A 309 20.91 -19.91 4.32
CA ASN A 309 21.69 -21.13 4.39
C ASN A 309 21.09 -22.17 3.43
N LEU A 310 21.83 -22.53 2.39
CA LEU A 310 21.41 -23.53 1.41
C LEU A 310 21.12 -24.91 2.01
N TRP A 311 21.67 -25.20 3.21
CA TRP A 311 21.50 -26.48 3.90
C TRP A 311 20.29 -26.50 4.87
N ASP A 312 19.69 -25.35 5.13
CA ASP A 312 18.56 -25.21 6.06
C ASP A 312 17.31 -24.68 5.31
N GLN A 313 16.90 -25.42 4.28
CA GLN A 313 15.72 -25.14 3.48
C GLN A 313 14.53 -25.92 4.01
N SER A 314 13.80 -25.35 4.96
CA SER A 314 12.61 -26.00 5.53
C SER A 314 11.31 -25.69 4.77
N TRP A 315 11.35 -24.84 3.74
CA TRP A 315 10.17 -24.49 2.94
C TRP A 315 9.70 -25.68 2.10
N TRP A 316 8.50 -26.17 2.39
CA TRP A 316 7.83 -27.24 1.65
C TRP A 316 6.49 -26.82 1.01
N GLY A 317 6.14 -25.52 1.10
CA GLY A 317 4.97 -24.96 0.43
C GLY A 317 5.12 -24.93 -1.10
N MET A 318 4.01 -24.69 -1.78
CA MET A 318 3.99 -24.57 -3.24
C MET A 318 4.63 -23.25 -3.69
N SER A 319 5.46 -23.31 -4.75
CA SER A 319 6.07 -22.11 -5.35
C SER A 319 7.11 -21.42 -4.43
N HIS A 320 7.48 -20.17 -4.72
CA HIS A 320 8.45 -19.42 -3.94
C HIS A 320 7.82 -18.82 -2.68
N PHE A 321 8.49 -18.93 -1.53
CA PHE A 321 8.03 -18.42 -0.23
C PHE A 321 7.61 -16.95 -0.28
N CYS A 322 8.42 -16.09 -0.92
CA CYS A 322 8.17 -14.65 -0.99
C CYS A 322 6.87 -14.32 -1.74
N GLU A 323 6.55 -15.07 -2.80
CA GLU A 323 5.33 -14.86 -3.59
C GLU A 323 4.07 -15.40 -2.88
N GLN A 324 4.23 -16.27 -1.87
CA GLN A 324 3.11 -16.82 -1.09
C GLN A 324 2.83 -16.04 0.21
N SER A 325 3.70 -15.11 0.60
CA SER A 325 3.64 -14.42 1.89
C SER A 325 2.57 -13.33 1.91
N ALA A 326 1.44 -13.61 2.58
CA ALA A 326 0.30 -12.72 2.75
C ALA A 326 0.08 -12.26 4.20
N TYR A 327 1.03 -12.47 5.10
CA TYR A 327 0.91 -12.13 6.51
C TYR A 327 0.79 -10.62 6.73
N ALA A 328 -0.21 -10.20 7.50
CA ALA A 328 -0.45 -8.78 7.80
C ALA A 328 -0.56 -8.51 9.31
N SER A 329 -0.05 -9.40 10.16
CA SER A 329 -0.33 -9.48 11.60
C SER A 329 -1.76 -9.97 11.91
N ILE A 330 -1.86 -10.87 12.88
CA ILE A 330 -3.15 -11.38 13.36
C ILE A 330 -4.05 -10.24 13.85
N LEU A 331 -3.48 -9.28 14.57
CA LEU A 331 -4.21 -8.11 15.05
C LEU A 331 -4.80 -7.30 13.88
N VAL A 332 -4.00 -7.03 12.85
CA VAL A 332 -4.45 -6.28 11.67
C VAL A 332 -5.54 -7.05 10.92
N LEU A 333 -5.39 -8.36 10.79
CA LEU A 333 -6.39 -9.22 10.15
C LEU A 333 -7.73 -9.18 10.91
N LEU A 334 -7.71 -9.36 12.24
CA LEU A 334 -8.90 -9.31 13.09
C LEU A 334 -9.59 -7.94 13.01
N LEU A 335 -8.82 -6.86 13.07
CA LEU A 335 -9.36 -5.52 12.93
C LEU A 335 -9.97 -5.32 11.54
N ALA A 336 -9.25 -5.69 10.47
CA ALA A 336 -9.75 -5.54 9.11
C ALA A 336 -11.05 -6.32 8.88
N MET A 337 -11.12 -7.59 9.30
CA MET A 337 -12.34 -8.40 9.22
C MET A 337 -13.51 -7.76 9.99
N SER A 338 -13.22 -7.16 11.13
CA SER A 338 -14.23 -6.47 11.96
C SER A 338 -14.80 -5.22 11.31
N SER A 339 -14.12 -4.66 10.28
CA SER A 339 -14.61 -3.50 9.53
C SER A 339 -15.93 -3.77 8.81
N VAL A 340 -16.26 -5.02 8.49
CA VAL A 340 -17.54 -5.42 7.90
C VAL A 340 -18.72 -4.99 8.77
N ALA A 341 -18.56 -4.99 10.10
CA ALA A 341 -19.60 -4.52 11.02
C ALA A 341 -19.89 -3.01 10.89
N LEU A 342 -18.91 -2.22 10.45
CA LEU A 342 -19.10 -0.79 10.18
C LEU A 342 -19.89 -0.55 8.89
N LEU A 343 -19.82 -1.48 7.92
CA LEU A 343 -20.50 -1.36 6.64
C LEU A 343 -21.98 -1.70 6.70
N ARG A 344 -22.38 -2.61 7.63
CA ARG A 344 -23.75 -3.12 7.75
C ARG A 344 -24.74 -2.09 8.31
N HIS A 345 -24.26 -1.11 9.08
CA HIS A 345 -25.09 -0.13 9.75
C HIS A 345 -24.56 1.30 9.54
N PRO A 346 -24.77 1.88 8.35
CA PRO A 346 -24.32 3.23 8.08
C PRO A 346 -25.18 4.24 8.82
N SER A 347 -24.55 5.20 9.51
CA SER A 347 -25.18 6.47 9.81
C SER A 347 -25.13 7.37 8.57
N PRO A 348 -26.07 8.33 8.42
CA PRO A 348 -26.02 9.29 7.31
C PRO A 348 -24.68 10.02 7.18
N GLU A 349 -24.04 10.32 8.33
CA GLU A 349 -22.73 10.98 8.40
C GLU A 349 -21.57 10.05 7.96
N ALA A 350 -21.77 8.74 7.95
CA ALA A 350 -20.78 7.73 7.60
C ALA A 350 -20.86 7.27 6.14
N ALA A 351 -21.74 7.83 5.32
CA ALA A 351 -21.96 7.38 3.93
C ALA A 351 -20.65 7.38 3.09
N GLY A 352 -19.81 8.42 3.23
CA GLY A 352 -18.51 8.49 2.56
C GLY A 352 -17.55 7.41 3.03
N ARG A 353 -17.48 7.14 4.34
CA ARG A 353 -16.63 6.07 4.91
C ARG A 353 -17.13 4.69 4.50
N ARG A 354 -18.45 4.47 4.43
CA ARG A 354 -19.03 3.22 3.94
C ARG A 354 -18.63 2.95 2.49
N ARG A 355 -18.75 3.94 1.62
CA ARG A 355 -18.34 3.82 0.21
C ARG A 355 -16.87 3.45 0.08
N GLU A 356 -16.00 4.10 0.84
CA GLU A 356 -14.57 3.82 0.89
C GLU A 356 -14.31 2.39 1.40
N GLY A 357 -14.96 1.96 2.46
CA GLY A 357 -14.85 0.60 3.00
C GLY A 357 -15.36 -0.48 2.04
N VAL A 358 -16.48 -0.24 1.32
CA VAL A 358 -16.98 -1.16 0.28
C VAL A 358 -15.97 -1.29 -0.86
N PHE A 359 -15.38 -0.17 -1.31
CA PHE A 359 -14.33 -0.18 -2.31
C PHE A 359 -13.14 -1.04 -1.87
N TRP A 360 -12.66 -0.87 -0.64
CA TRP A 360 -11.51 -1.61 -0.14
C TRP A 360 -11.77 -3.13 -0.07
N TRP A 361 -12.96 -3.54 0.39
CA TRP A 361 -13.33 -4.96 0.38
C TRP A 361 -13.44 -5.54 -1.02
N PHE A 362 -14.05 -4.80 -1.95
CA PHE A 362 -14.10 -5.21 -3.35
C PHE A 362 -12.69 -5.38 -3.93
N ALA A 363 -11.81 -4.42 -3.69
CA ALA A 363 -10.42 -4.45 -4.17
C ALA A 363 -9.64 -5.67 -3.63
N VAL A 364 -9.81 -5.99 -2.34
CA VAL A 364 -9.19 -7.19 -1.73
C VAL A 364 -9.70 -8.46 -2.39
N LEU A 365 -11.02 -8.61 -2.52
CA LEU A 365 -11.61 -9.83 -3.09
C LEU A 365 -11.22 -10.00 -4.56
N ALA A 366 -11.26 -8.92 -5.34
CA ALA A 366 -10.83 -8.95 -6.74
C ALA A 366 -9.34 -9.34 -6.86
N ALA A 367 -8.48 -8.75 -6.03
CA ALA A 367 -7.05 -9.05 -6.03
C ALA A 367 -6.77 -10.51 -5.63
N LEU A 368 -7.49 -11.06 -4.65
CA LEU A 368 -7.37 -12.48 -4.27
C LEU A 368 -7.76 -13.40 -5.42
N VAL A 369 -8.87 -13.11 -6.12
CA VAL A 369 -9.28 -13.90 -7.28
C VAL A 369 -8.22 -13.89 -8.38
N VAL A 370 -7.60 -12.72 -8.64
CA VAL A 370 -6.50 -12.60 -9.62
C VAL A 370 -5.25 -13.34 -9.13
N ALA A 371 -4.90 -13.21 -7.85
CA ALA A 371 -3.73 -13.87 -7.26
C ALA A 371 -3.80 -15.39 -7.34
N LEU A 372 -5.00 -15.98 -7.25
CA LEU A 372 -5.20 -17.43 -7.39
C LEU A 372 -4.73 -17.97 -8.75
N GLY A 373 -4.63 -17.17 -9.80
CA GLY A 373 -4.09 -17.54 -11.10
C GLY A 373 -4.65 -18.87 -11.62
N LYS A 374 -3.82 -19.93 -11.70
CA LYS A 374 -4.26 -21.26 -12.18
C LYS A 374 -5.33 -21.94 -11.33
N TYR A 375 -5.50 -21.50 -10.09
CA TYR A 375 -6.50 -22.07 -9.17
C TYR A 375 -7.88 -21.42 -9.30
N ALA A 376 -8.03 -20.41 -10.17
CA ALA A 376 -9.32 -19.75 -10.43
C ALA A 376 -9.55 -19.59 -11.95
N PRO A 377 -10.80 -19.67 -12.43
CA PRO A 377 -11.14 -19.46 -13.85
C PRO A 377 -10.66 -18.10 -14.36
N ALA A 378 -10.60 -17.09 -13.50
CA ALA A 378 -10.11 -15.76 -13.82
C ALA A 378 -8.68 -15.74 -14.42
N GLY A 379 -7.83 -16.70 -14.08
CA GLY A 379 -6.49 -16.81 -14.65
C GLY A 379 -6.49 -16.97 -16.17
N ARG A 380 -7.42 -17.77 -16.73
CA ARG A 380 -7.57 -17.91 -18.17
C ARG A 380 -8.08 -16.65 -18.85
N TRP A 381 -9.12 -16.03 -18.27
CA TRP A 381 -9.69 -14.80 -18.84
C TRP A 381 -8.67 -13.64 -18.83
N LEU A 382 -7.88 -13.54 -17.80
CA LEU A 382 -6.83 -12.51 -17.70
C LEU A 382 -5.69 -12.76 -18.69
N PHE A 383 -5.39 -14.00 -19.02
CA PHE A 383 -4.39 -14.33 -20.04
C PHE A 383 -4.81 -13.86 -21.44
N GLU A 384 -6.11 -13.80 -21.74
CA GLU A 384 -6.62 -13.28 -23.01
C GLU A 384 -6.49 -11.75 -23.12
N VAL A 385 -6.17 -11.04 -22.03
CA VAL A 385 -6.02 -9.58 -22.06
C VAL A 385 -4.64 -9.23 -22.62
N PRO A 386 -4.57 -8.52 -23.77
CA PRO A 386 -3.30 -8.06 -24.31
C PRO A 386 -2.48 -7.28 -23.28
N ILE A 387 -1.15 -7.37 -23.34
CA ILE A 387 -0.22 -6.77 -22.38
C ILE A 387 -0.24 -7.50 -21.03
N TYR A 388 -1.40 -7.80 -20.45
CA TYR A 388 -1.50 -8.51 -19.16
C TYR A 388 -0.97 -9.95 -19.26
N GLN A 389 -1.15 -10.63 -20.39
CA GLN A 389 -0.60 -11.95 -20.70
C GLN A 389 0.93 -12.04 -20.56
N SER A 390 1.64 -10.91 -20.71
CA SER A 390 3.11 -10.84 -20.56
C SER A 390 3.54 -10.68 -19.09
N LEU A 391 2.62 -10.41 -18.17
CA LEU A 391 2.90 -10.35 -16.75
C LEU A 391 2.93 -11.78 -16.18
N ARG A 392 3.93 -12.03 -15.33
CA ARG A 392 4.06 -13.33 -14.64
C ARG A 392 3.67 -13.17 -13.17
N VAL A 393 3.58 -14.30 -12.47
CA VAL A 393 3.43 -14.30 -11.01
C VAL A 393 2.15 -13.61 -10.54
N PRO A 394 0.96 -14.22 -10.78
CA PRO A 394 -0.31 -13.69 -10.30
C PRO A 394 -0.34 -13.43 -8.78
N ALA A 395 0.42 -14.22 -7.99
CA ALA A 395 0.51 -14.05 -6.54
C ALA A 395 0.86 -12.62 -6.09
N ARG A 396 1.56 -11.83 -6.91
CA ARG A 396 1.91 -10.43 -6.57
C ARG A 396 0.72 -9.51 -6.35
N TRP A 397 -0.50 -9.91 -6.77
CA TRP A 397 -1.70 -9.18 -6.40
C TRP A 397 -1.99 -9.17 -4.89
N ILE A 398 -1.31 -10.01 -4.11
CA ILE A 398 -1.31 -9.95 -2.65
C ILE A 398 -0.76 -8.60 -2.11
N LEU A 399 -0.03 -7.84 -2.90
CA LEU A 399 0.30 -6.44 -2.57
C LEU A 399 -0.95 -5.62 -2.23
N VAL A 400 -2.07 -5.82 -2.97
CA VAL A 400 -3.35 -5.15 -2.68
C VAL A 400 -3.87 -5.52 -1.29
N TRP A 401 -3.79 -6.81 -0.93
CA TRP A 401 -4.11 -7.29 0.40
C TRP A 401 -3.27 -6.58 1.47
N SER A 402 -1.95 -6.55 1.27
CA SER A 402 -1.01 -5.92 2.20
C SER A 402 -1.22 -4.41 2.35
N PHE A 403 -1.71 -3.74 1.32
CA PHE A 403 -2.05 -2.31 1.36
C PHE A 403 -3.40 -2.07 2.03
N VAL A 404 -4.42 -2.87 1.72
CA VAL A 404 -5.81 -2.59 2.08
C VAL A 404 -6.12 -2.99 3.51
N LEU A 405 -5.61 -4.13 4.01
CA LEU A 405 -5.89 -4.55 5.38
C LEU A 405 -5.49 -3.51 6.44
N PRO A 406 -4.31 -2.87 6.36
CA PRO A 406 -3.96 -1.74 7.23
C PRO A 406 -4.95 -0.58 7.18
N VAL A 407 -5.51 -0.27 6.00
CA VAL A 407 -6.54 0.78 5.85
C VAL A 407 -7.82 0.40 6.57
N LEU A 408 -8.32 -0.82 6.35
CA LEU A 408 -9.52 -1.34 7.01
C LEU A 408 -9.35 -1.43 8.54
N ALA A 409 -8.19 -1.90 8.99
CA ALA A 409 -7.85 -1.94 10.42
C ALA A 409 -7.87 -0.53 11.04
N SER A 410 -7.32 0.46 10.35
CA SER A 410 -7.34 1.86 10.78
C SER A 410 -8.75 2.42 10.90
N MET A 411 -9.68 2.01 10.02
CA MET A 411 -11.10 2.40 10.13
C MET A 411 -11.74 1.89 11.42
N VAL A 412 -11.43 0.66 11.80
CA VAL A 412 -11.96 0.03 13.02
C VAL A 412 -11.39 0.68 14.27
N VAL A 413 -10.07 0.89 14.31
CA VAL A 413 -9.41 1.57 15.44
C VAL A 413 -9.98 2.97 15.63
N ASP A 414 -10.18 3.72 14.54
CA ASP A 414 -10.77 5.06 14.56
C ASP A 414 -12.21 5.03 15.13
N ALA A 415 -13.03 4.05 14.71
CA ALA A 415 -14.39 3.89 15.20
C ALA A 415 -14.43 3.53 16.70
N VAL A 416 -13.57 2.62 17.14
CA VAL A 416 -13.47 2.23 18.56
C VAL A 416 -13.04 3.41 19.43
N GLN A 417 -12.07 4.20 18.98
CA GLN A 417 -11.59 5.39 19.70
C GLN A 417 -12.64 6.51 19.75
N ALA A 418 -13.44 6.65 18.70
CA ALA A 418 -14.54 7.62 18.69
C ALA A 418 -15.68 7.25 19.64
N GLY A 419 -15.78 5.98 20.03
CA GLY A 419 -16.85 5.49 20.91
C GLY A 419 -18.23 5.45 20.25
N GLY A 420 -19.28 5.58 21.06
CA GLY A 420 -20.66 5.56 20.59
C GLY A 420 -21.10 4.20 20.03
N PRO A 421 -22.29 4.12 19.42
CA PRO A 421 -22.87 2.85 18.95
C PRO A 421 -22.01 2.13 17.89
N GLN A 422 -21.35 2.85 17.00
CA GLN A 422 -20.45 2.27 15.98
C GLN A 422 -19.18 1.71 16.61
N GLY A 423 -18.58 2.44 17.56
CA GLY A 423 -17.39 1.97 18.28
C GLY A 423 -17.66 0.71 19.10
N GLN A 424 -18.82 0.65 19.79
CA GLN A 424 -19.22 -0.54 20.54
C GLN A 424 -19.45 -1.76 19.63
N ARG A 425 -20.06 -1.55 18.44
CA ARG A 425 -20.23 -2.63 17.44
C ARG A 425 -18.89 -3.12 16.91
N ALA A 426 -18.00 -2.19 16.57
CA ALA A 426 -16.64 -2.50 16.13
C ALA A 426 -15.90 -3.32 17.20
N ALA A 427 -15.95 -2.90 18.46
CA ALA A 427 -15.31 -3.61 19.56
C ALA A 427 -15.90 -5.02 19.79
N ARG A 428 -17.22 -5.17 19.66
CA ARG A 428 -17.88 -6.50 19.72
C ARG A 428 -17.44 -7.39 18.56
N ALA A 429 -17.36 -6.86 17.35
CA ALA A 429 -16.91 -7.60 16.18
C ALA A 429 -15.47 -8.08 16.34
N VAL A 430 -14.57 -7.22 16.87
CA VAL A 430 -13.16 -7.58 17.17
C VAL A 430 -13.12 -8.73 18.19
N ARG A 431 -13.89 -8.66 19.28
CA ARG A 431 -13.96 -9.74 20.27
C ARG A 431 -14.46 -11.04 19.66
N GLY A 432 -15.54 -11.00 18.86
CA GLY A 432 -16.08 -12.17 18.18
C GLY A 432 -15.08 -12.80 17.21
N ALA A 433 -14.40 -11.99 16.41
CA ALA A 433 -13.35 -12.44 15.50
C ALA A 433 -12.16 -13.08 16.28
N ALA A 434 -11.76 -12.49 17.40
CA ALA A 434 -10.69 -13.03 18.24
C ALA A 434 -11.08 -14.39 18.84
N ILE A 435 -12.32 -14.54 19.34
CA ILE A 435 -12.83 -15.82 19.88
C ILE A 435 -12.82 -16.91 18.81
N GLY A 436 -13.11 -16.58 17.55
CA GLY A 436 -13.10 -17.57 16.45
C GLY A 436 -11.70 -17.93 15.97
N VAL A 437 -10.79 -16.96 15.90
CA VAL A 437 -9.47 -17.14 15.28
C VAL A 437 -8.42 -17.68 16.26
N LEU A 438 -8.44 -17.27 17.53
CA LEU A 438 -7.43 -17.70 18.51
C LEU A 438 -7.39 -19.21 18.75
N PRO A 439 -8.54 -19.94 18.87
CA PRO A 439 -8.53 -21.40 18.97
C PRO A 439 -7.98 -22.08 17.71
N LEU A 440 -8.29 -21.53 16.52
CA LEU A 440 -7.74 -22.04 15.26
C LEU A 440 -6.21 -21.92 15.23
N ILE A 441 -5.67 -20.76 15.65
CA ILE A 441 -4.22 -20.56 15.74
C ILE A 441 -3.61 -21.55 16.75
N ALA A 442 -4.21 -21.68 17.93
CA ALA A 442 -3.74 -22.63 18.94
C ALA A 442 -3.73 -24.07 18.40
N GLY A 443 -4.79 -24.48 17.69
CA GLY A 443 -4.83 -25.79 17.04
C GLY A 443 -3.75 -25.99 15.98
N LEU A 444 -3.50 -24.97 15.15
CA LEU A 444 -2.44 -25.01 14.12
C LEU A 444 -1.01 -25.02 14.73
N CYS A 445 -0.81 -24.46 15.92
CA CYS A 445 0.47 -24.50 16.61
C CYS A 445 0.76 -25.85 17.29
N LEU A 446 -0.26 -26.71 17.43
CA LEU A 446 -0.13 -28.05 18.02
C LEU A 446 0.12 -29.14 16.93
N LEU A 447 -0.04 -28.81 15.65
CA LEU A 447 0.30 -29.67 14.51
C LEU A 447 1.75 -29.53 14.11
#